data_2b742aff4c992eb33c8eef79d3c66df6
#
_entry.id   2b742aff4c992eb33c8eef79d3c66df6
#
_cell.length_a   1.000
_cell.length_b   1.000
_cell.length_c   1.000
_cell.angle_alpha   90.00
_cell.angle_beta   90.00
_cell.angle_gamma   90.00
#
_symmetry.space_group_name_H-M   'P 1'
#
loop_
_entity.id
_entity.type
_entity.pdbx_description
1 polymer ?
#
loop_
_entity_poly.entity_id
_entity_poly.type
_entity_poly.pdbx_seq_one_letter_code
_entity_poly.pdbx_strand_id
1 'polypeptide(L)'
;MTLGSRGDMEPYLALGEELKDAGNEVAFCMPEQFRSLASEVSDHFFPMTHEYLDLIDSPDVKKITGQIGSGASRIITLFKLLRETSPIQKQLIRDQRDADVNFTPDKIIYHIKCA
;
A
#
# COMPACT_ATOMS: atom_id res chain seq x y z
N MET A 1 -8.35 2.55 -0.45
CA MET A 1 -6.88 2.57 -0.28
C MET A 1 -6.36 1.15 -0.28
N THR A 2 -5.38 0.83 -1.08
CA THR A 2 -4.82 -0.53 -1.14
C THR A 2 -3.32 -0.51 -1.44
N LEU A 3 -2.60 -1.47 -0.88
CA LEU A 3 -1.16 -1.65 -1.02
C LEU A 3 -0.88 -3.14 -1.26
N GLY A 4 -0.08 -3.46 -2.27
CA GLY A 4 0.30 -4.84 -2.57
C GLY A 4 0.60 -5.08 -4.04
N SER A 5 0.48 -6.32 -4.47
CA SER A 5 0.65 -6.75 -5.84
C SER A 5 -0.58 -6.41 -6.70
N ARG A 6 -0.50 -6.65 -8.01
CA ARG A 6 -1.63 -6.47 -8.91
C ARG A 6 -2.87 -7.26 -8.46
N GLY A 7 -2.70 -8.47 -7.96
CA GLY A 7 -3.81 -9.28 -7.44
C GLY A 7 -4.50 -8.68 -6.23
N ASP A 8 -3.79 -7.86 -5.44
CA ASP A 8 -4.38 -7.11 -4.32
C ASP A 8 -5.16 -5.87 -4.83
N MET A 9 -4.81 -5.32 -6.01
CA MET A 9 -5.44 -4.11 -6.58
C MET A 9 -6.73 -4.41 -7.34
N GLU A 10 -6.77 -5.49 -8.13
CA GLU A 10 -7.87 -5.82 -9.01
C GLU A 10 -9.25 -5.88 -8.32
N PRO A 11 -9.42 -6.46 -7.13
CA PRO A 11 -10.70 -6.42 -6.42
C PRO A 11 -11.17 -5.00 -6.07
N TYR A 12 -10.23 -4.09 -5.77
CA TYR A 12 -10.57 -2.71 -5.44
C TYR A 12 -10.90 -1.88 -6.68
N LEU A 13 -10.29 -2.18 -7.82
CA LEU A 13 -10.63 -1.56 -9.11
C LEU A 13 -12.06 -1.97 -9.51
N ALA A 14 -12.37 -3.26 -9.46
CA ALA A 14 -13.72 -3.77 -9.74
C ALA A 14 -14.77 -3.16 -8.80
N LEU A 15 -14.47 -3.10 -7.49
CA LEU A 15 -15.37 -2.44 -6.53
C LEU A 15 -15.54 -0.95 -6.84
N GLY A 16 -14.48 -0.26 -7.24
CA GLY A 16 -14.54 1.15 -7.62
C GLY A 16 -15.41 1.39 -8.85
N GLU A 17 -15.33 0.52 -9.85
CA GLU A 17 -16.17 0.54 -11.05
C GLU A 17 -17.64 0.39 -10.68
N GLU A 18 -17.99 -0.60 -9.89
CA GLU A 18 -19.36 -0.82 -9.40
C GLU A 18 -19.89 0.37 -8.58
N LEU A 19 -19.06 0.96 -7.72
CA LEU A 19 -19.44 2.13 -6.94
C LEU A 19 -19.67 3.36 -7.83
N LYS A 20 -18.85 3.55 -8.86
CA LYS A 20 -19.03 4.63 -9.85
C LYS A 20 -20.30 4.45 -10.64
N ASP A 21 -20.60 3.24 -11.09
CA ASP A 21 -21.84 2.91 -11.81
C ASP A 21 -23.09 3.13 -10.93
N ALA A 22 -22.94 2.96 -9.62
CA ALA A 22 -23.98 3.29 -8.65
C ALA A 22 -24.10 4.81 -8.35
N GLY A 23 -23.35 5.67 -9.06
CA GLY A 23 -23.43 7.12 -8.95
C GLY A 23 -22.55 7.74 -7.86
N ASN A 24 -21.60 7.01 -7.33
CA ASN A 24 -20.64 7.54 -6.36
C ASN A 24 -19.41 8.15 -7.04
N GLU A 25 -18.84 9.16 -6.43
CA GLU A 25 -17.51 9.65 -6.78
C GLU A 25 -16.46 8.77 -6.09
N VAL A 26 -15.50 8.26 -6.84
CA VAL A 26 -14.53 7.28 -6.38
C VAL A 26 -13.13 7.84 -6.52
N ALA A 27 -12.29 7.67 -5.51
CA ALA A 27 -10.87 7.97 -5.56
C ALA A 27 -10.04 6.74 -5.19
N PHE A 28 -8.93 6.55 -5.89
CA PHE A 28 -7.97 5.50 -5.58
C PHE A 28 -6.73 6.08 -4.91
N CYS A 29 -6.33 5.49 -3.79
CA CYS A 29 -5.03 5.70 -3.17
C CYS A 29 -4.28 4.37 -3.18
N MET A 30 -3.29 4.25 -4.06
CA MET A 30 -2.53 3.03 -4.33
C MET A 30 -1.14 3.34 -4.92
N PRO A 31 -0.23 2.38 -5.01
CA PRO A 31 1.11 2.61 -5.56
C PRO A 31 1.06 3.17 -6.99
N GLU A 32 1.96 4.13 -7.28
CA GLU A 32 2.01 4.89 -8.54
C GLU A 32 2.01 4.00 -9.79
N GLN A 33 2.64 2.83 -9.72
CA GLN A 33 2.69 1.87 -10.83
C GLN A 33 1.32 1.39 -11.33
N PHE A 34 0.26 1.57 -10.54
CA PHE A 34 -1.10 1.18 -10.89
C PHE A 34 -1.97 2.35 -11.35
N ARG A 35 -1.40 3.55 -11.50
CA ARG A 35 -2.11 4.74 -11.96
C ARG A 35 -2.88 4.51 -13.26
N SER A 36 -2.27 3.85 -14.25
CA SER A 36 -2.91 3.58 -15.54
C SER A 36 -4.18 2.74 -15.39
N LEU A 37 -4.15 1.72 -14.52
CA LEU A 37 -5.32 0.88 -14.27
C LEU A 37 -6.40 1.64 -13.49
N ALA A 38 -6.01 2.44 -12.51
CA ALA A 38 -6.95 3.25 -11.73
C ALA A 38 -7.63 4.34 -12.58
N SER A 39 -6.90 4.94 -13.52
CA SER A 39 -7.43 6.01 -14.39
C SER A 39 -8.46 5.51 -15.42
N GLU A 40 -8.55 4.21 -15.67
CA GLU A 40 -9.63 3.63 -16.47
C GLU A 40 -10.97 3.70 -15.72
N VAL A 41 -10.92 3.71 -14.40
CA VAL A 41 -12.12 3.71 -13.54
C VAL A 41 -12.42 5.10 -12.97
N SER A 42 -11.42 5.86 -12.53
CA SER A 42 -11.60 7.17 -11.89
C SER A 42 -10.50 8.16 -12.25
N ASP A 43 -10.87 9.45 -12.33
CA ASP A 43 -9.94 10.56 -12.53
C ASP A 43 -9.21 10.96 -11.23
N HIS A 44 -9.68 10.49 -10.08
CA HIS A 44 -9.12 10.80 -8.77
C HIS A 44 -8.14 9.71 -8.33
N PHE A 45 -6.86 10.00 -8.45
CA PHE A 45 -5.78 9.11 -8.06
C PHE A 45 -4.78 9.81 -7.15
N PHE A 46 -4.53 9.21 -6.00
CA PHE A 46 -3.54 9.64 -5.03
C PHE A 46 -2.41 8.60 -4.95
N PRO A 47 -1.18 8.98 -5.28
CA PRO A 47 -0.07 8.04 -5.25
C PRO A 47 0.29 7.67 -3.81
N MET A 48 0.63 6.41 -3.61
CA MET A 48 1.18 5.87 -2.37
C MET A 48 2.58 5.36 -2.62
N THR A 49 3.49 5.55 -1.67
CA THR A 49 4.86 5.05 -1.79
C THR A 49 4.88 3.53 -1.98
N HIS A 50 5.71 3.04 -2.89
CA HIS A 50 5.90 1.61 -3.16
C HIS A 50 7.16 1.03 -2.48
N GLU A 51 7.99 1.87 -1.87
CA GLU A 51 9.25 1.46 -1.22
C GLU A 51 9.05 0.34 -0.18
N TYR A 52 7.88 0.28 0.44
CA TYR A 52 7.53 -0.79 1.37
C TYR A 52 7.47 -2.16 0.70
N LEU A 53 6.98 -2.24 -0.54
CA LEU A 53 6.91 -3.49 -1.30
C LEU A 53 8.30 -3.92 -1.75
N ASP A 54 9.12 -2.98 -2.20
CA ASP A 54 10.50 -3.23 -2.62
C ASP A 54 11.34 -3.76 -1.43
N LEU A 55 11.07 -3.23 -0.24
CA LEU A 55 11.73 -3.70 0.98
C LEU A 55 11.32 -5.14 1.33
N ILE A 56 10.02 -5.47 1.27
CA ILE A 56 9.52 -6.82 1.55
C ILE A 56 10.09 -7.83 0.53
N ASP A 57 10.21 -7.43 -0.73
CA ASP A 57 10.76 -8.26 -1.79
C ASP A 57 12.28 -8.32 -1.80
N SER A 58 12.96 -7.54 -0.95
CA SER A 58 14.41 -7.52 -0.88
C SER A 58 14.99 -8.89 -0.49
N PRO A 59 16.18 -9.27 -1.06
CA PRO A 59 16.83 -10.55 -0.76
C PRO A 59 17.11 -10.75 0.72
N ASP A 60 17.36 -9.67 1.45
CA ASP A 60 17.68 -9.70 2.88
C ASP A 60 16.45 -10.08 3.72
N VAL A 61 15.27 -9.55 3.40
CA VAL A 61 14.02 -9.93 4.07
C VAL A 61 13.64 -11.37 3.74
N LYS A 62 13.78 -11.79 2.49
CA LYS A 62 13.53 -13.19 2.07
C LYS A 62 14.47 -14.17 2.77
N LYS A 63 15.74 -13.83 2.97
CA LYS A 63 16.68 -14.65 3.75
C LYS A 63 16.29 -14.77 5.22
N ILE A 64 15.77 -13.71 5.83
CA ILE A 64 15.35 -13.72 7.24
C ILE A 64 14.11 -14.59 7.45
N THR A 65 13.18 -14.54 6.49
CA THR A 65 11.93 -15.33 6.53
C THR A 65 12.18 -16.81 6.24
N GLY A 66 13.22 -17.12 5.44
CA GLY A 66 13.54 -18.48 4.99
C GLY A 66 14.62 -19.22 5.80
N GLN A 67 15.43 -18.54 6.62
CA GLN A 67 16.49 -19.18 7.38
C GLN A 67 16.16 -19.29 8.87
N ILE A 68 16.11 -20.52 9.35
CA ILE A 68 16.10 -20.90 10.76
C ILE A 68 17.54 -20.72 11.32
N GLY A 69 17.93 -19.48 11.60
CA GLY A 69 19.21 -19.14 12.22
C GLY A 69 19.08 -18.91 13.73
N SER A 70 20.19 -18.85 14.47
CA SER A 70 20.22 -18.69 15.92
C SER A 70 19.58 -17.36 16.37
N GLY A 71 18.91 -17.36 17.54
CA GLY A 71 18.04 -16.30 18.02
C GLY A 71 18.63 -14.89 18.08
N ALA A 72 19.91 -14.72 18.39
CA ALA A 72 20.56 -13.41 18.52
C ALA A 72 20.71 -12.68 17.17
N SER A 73 21.08 -13.39 16.11
CA SER A 73 21.19 -12.83 14.76
C SER A 73 19.83 -12.36 14.22
N ARG A 74 18.75 -13.06 14.53
CA ARG A 74 17.37 -12.68 14.17
C ARG A 74 16.94 -11.37 14.81
N ILE A 75 17.26 -11.19 16.09
CA ILE A 75 16.91 -9.99 16.84
C ILE A 75 17.60 -8.76 16.23
N ILE A 76 18.89 -8.84 15.95
CA ILE A 76 19.66 -7.74 15.35
C ILE A 76 19.09 -7.39 13.96
N THR A 77 18.79 -8.38 13.15
CA THR A 77 18.24 -8.16 11.81
C THR A 77 16.82 -7.61 11.86
N LEU A 78 16.00 -8.06 12.82
CA LEU A 78 14.67 -7.51 13.07
C LEU A 78 14.75 -6.03 13.48
N PHE A 79 15.66 -5.66 14.37
CA PHE A 79 15.88 -4.26 14.76
C PHE A 79 16.35 -3.40 13.59
N LYS A 80 17.23 -3.92 12.75
CA LYS A 80 17.67 -3.23 11.53
C LYS A 80 16.49 -2.99 10.57
N LEU A 81 15.67 -4.01 10.32
CA LEU A 81 14.47 -3.90 9.50
C LEU A 81 13.47 -2.89 10.07
N LEU A 82 13.17 -2.95 11.35
CA LEU A 82 12.27 -1.99 12.00
C LEU A 82 12.76 -0.56 11.87
N ARG A 83 14.07 -0.34 11.97
CA ARG A 83 14.68 0.98 11.80
C ARG A 83 14.59 1.47 10.35
N GLU A 84 14.79 0.60 9.38
CA GLU A 84 14.73 0.92 7.95
C GLU A 84 13.28 1.10 7.46
N THR A 85 12.32 0.37 8.02
CA THR A 85 10.90 0.47 7.66
C THR A 85 10.18 1.67 8.28
N SER A 86 10.67 2.18 9.42
CA SER A 86 10.00 3.27 10.14
C SER A 86 9.77 4.53 9.30
N PRO A 87 10.74 5.06 8.52
CA PRO A 87 10.50 6.23 7.68
C PRO A 87 9.52 5.94 6.54
N ILE A 88 9.57 4.74 5.97
CA ILE A 88 8.67 4.29 4.89
C ILE A 88 7.23 4.20 5.40
N GLN A 89 7.02 3.63 6.58
CA GLN A 89 5.70 3.57 7.21
C GLN A 89 5.13 4.96 7.50
N LYS A 90 5.97 5.89 7.96
CA LYS A 90 5.55 7.28 8.18
C LYS A 90 5.15 7.96 6.87
N GLN A 91 5.86 7.71 5.78
CA GLN A 91 5.51 8.25 4.48
C GLN A 91 4.18 7.65 3.98
N LEU A 92 3.99 6.34 4.12
CA LEU A 92 2.75 5.66 3.76
C LEU A 92 1.53 6.26 4.50
N ILE A 93 1.67 6.52 5.80
CA ILE A 93 0.61 7.17 6.59
C ILE A 93 0.34 8.59 6.10
N ARG A 94 1.37 9.35 5.73
CA ARG A 94 1.21 10.70 5.17
C ARG A 94 0.47 10.67 3.83
N ASP A 95 0.88 9.77 2.92
CA ASP A 95 0.24 9.62 1.61
C ASP A 95 -1.26 9.30 1.76
N GLN A 96 -1.61 8.41 2.68
CA GLN A 96 -3.00 8.06 2.98
C GLN A 96 -3.77 9.25 3.57
N ARG A 97 -3.16 9.98 4.50
CA ARG A 97 -3.76 11.17 5.10
C ARG A 97 -3.96 12.28 4.08
N ASP A 98 -2.98 12.50 3.22
CA ASP A 98 -3.06 13.52 2.17
C ASP A 98 -4.18 13.19 1.17
N ALA A 99 -4.35 11.92 0.82
CA ALA A 99 -5.48 11.47 0.01
C ALA A 99 -6.83 11.74 0.70
N ASP A 100 -6.95 11.41 1.98
CA ASP A 100 -8.14 11.64 2.79
C ASP A 100 -8.49 13.12 2.87
N VAL A 101 -7.53 13.96 3.20
CA VAL A 101 -7.73 15.43 3.34
C VAL A 101 -8.08 16.08 2.00
N ASN A 102 -7.46 15.67 0.91
CA ASN A 102 -7.67 16.28 -0.40
C ASN A 102 -8.99 15.84 -1.07
N PHE A 103 -9.40 14.59 -0.86
CA PHE A 103 -10.64 14.08 -1.44
C PHE A 103 -11.85 14.25 -0.52
N THR A 104 -11.63 14.30 0.79
CA THR A 104 -12.69 14.40 1.83
C THR A 104 -13.82 13.37 1.65
N PRO A 105 -13.51 12.08 1.63
CA PRO A 105 -14.48 11.04 1.35
C PRO A 105 -15.49 10.84 2.49
N ASP A 106 -16.74 10.52 2.16
CA ASP A 106 -17.74 10.08 3.14
C ASP A 106 -17.42 8.70 3.72
N LYS A 107 -16.78 7.85 2.94
CA LYS A 107 -16.38 6.49 3.33
C LYS A 107 -15.02 6.13 2.76
N ILE A 108 -14.21 5.47 3.57
CA ILE A 108 -12.91 4.93 3.18
C ILE A 108 -12.97 3.41 3.26
N ILE A 109 -12.62 2.76 2.14
CA ILE A 109 -12.41 1.32 2.07
C ILE A 109 -10.91 1.08 1.92
N TYR A 110 -10.33 0.27 2.79
CA TYR A 110 -8.89 0.02 2.76
C TYR A 110 -8.56 -1.46 2.95
N HIS A 111 -7.45 -1.85 2.35
CA HIS A 111 -6.87 -3.15 2.56
C HIS A 111 -6.20 -3.21 3.94
N ILE A 112 -6.18 -4.38 4.58
CA ILE A 112 -5.60 -4.57 5.93
C ILE A 112 -4.14 -4.12 6.03
N LYS A 113 -3.39 -4.14 4.93
CA LYS A 113 -2.01 -3.63 4.85
C LYS A 113 -1.92 -2.10 4.96
N CYS A 114 -3.02 -1.38 4.79
CA CYS A 114 -3.13 0.08 4.91
C CYS A 114 -3.73 0.53 6.25
N ALA A 115 -4.15 -0.44 7.04
CA ALA A 115 -4.79 -0.19 8.33
C ALA A 115 -3.79 0.23 9.42
#